data_880fd0301b84553401a3c1410dbc5a67
#
_entry.id   880fd0301b84553401a3c1410dbc5a67
#
_cell.length_a   1.000
_cell.length_b   1.000
_cell.length_c   1.000
_cell.angle_alpha   90.00
_cell.angle_beta   90.00
_cell.angle_gamma   90.00
#
_symmetry.space_group_name_H-M   'P 1'
#
loop_
_entity.id
_entity.type
_entity.pdbx_description
1 polymer ?
#
loop_
_entity_poly.entity_id
_entity_poly.type
_entity_poly.pdbx_seq_one_letter_code
_entity_poly.pdbx_strand_id
1 'polypeptide(L)'
;LSKNAVKGIETLVELGAMKYIVPELLDTIGVEQNEYHFGDVFQHTMALIKHYHNDSRFKPELKIILALLLHDIGKVKTKTIKDGKIHFYKHELVGAKMSEEILRHLKYDNNTIKEVRFLIQYHMRTKPFGDYLDGMRDKVFNKLAYECGTIERWTNLAIVSEMDNLSLADNHVTHGHYEAMINKLEAAKKMFGYKLPINGEDVMRWLNLKPGVVVKNILDSFLKMSFVNPNITRETCLKQLPSIYKQILNE
;
A
#
# COMPACT_ATOMS: atom_id res chain seq x y z
N LEU A 1 -19.26 -3.53 -10.35
CA LEU A 1 -19.16 -4.84 -9.68
C LEU A 1 -19.62 -6.01 -10.57
N SER A 2 -19.88 -5.74 -11.87
CA SER A 2 -20.31 -6.75 -12.83
C SER A 2 -19.15 -7.69 -13.19
N LYS A 3 -19.45 -8.98 -13.41
CA LYS A 3 -18.50 -9.95 -14.01
C LYS A 3 -18.00 -9.51 -15.40
N ASN A 4 -18.72 -8.61 -16.05
CA ASN A 4 -18.35 -8.01 -17.33
C ASN A 4 -17.66 -6.66 -17.21
N ALA A 5 -17.06 -6.32 -16.05
CA ALA A 5 -16.44 -5.02 -15.82
C ALA A 5 -15.34 -4.71 -16.84
N VAL A 6 -14.47 -5.68 -17.13
CA VAL A 6 -13.41 -5.54 -18.15
C VAL A 6 -14.01 -5.18 -19.51
N LYS A 7 -14.96 -5.98 -20.00
CA LYS A 7 -15.65 -5.72 -21.27
C LYS A 7 -16.32 -4.34 -21.29
N GLY A 8 -16.93 -3.93 -20.16
CA GLY A 8 -17.52 -2.58 -20.04
C GLY A 8 -16.48 -1.48 -20.17
N ILE A 9 -15.32 -1.62 -19.53
CA ILE A 9 -14.20 -0.66 -19.62
C ILE A 9 -13.67 -0.59 -21.06
N GLU A 10 -13.38 -1.75 -21.67
CA GLU A 10 -12.91 -1.85 -23.05
C GLU A 10 -13.90 -1.22 -24.03
N THR A 11 -15.21 -1.48 -23.88
CA THR A 11 -16.25 -0.86 -24.70
C THR A 11 -16.27 0.66 -24.55
N LEU A 12 -16.12 1.19 -23.34
CA LEU A 12 -16.04 2.64 -23.12
C LEU A 12 -14.79 3.26 -23.79
N VAL A 13 -13.67 2.52 -23.83
CA VAL A 13 -12.45 2.91 -24.54
C VAL A 13 -12.72 2.92 -26.06
N GLU A 14 -13.25 1.83 -26.61
CA GLU A 14 -13.56 1.69 -28.04
C GLU A 14 -14.53 2.77 -28.55
N LEU A 15 -15.54 3.10 -27.77
CA LEU A 15 -16.51 4.17 -28.09
C LEU A 15 -15.96 5.59 -27.86
N GLY A 16 -14.74 5.71 -27.36
CA GLY A 16 -14.13 7.00 -27.02
C GLY A 16 -14.81 7.73 -25.85
N ALA A 17 -15.64 7.04 -25.07
CA ALA A 17 -16.34 7.60 -23.92
C ALA A 17 -15.44 7.72 -22.68
N MET A 18 -14.42 6.85 -22.55
CA MET A 18 -13.49 6.84 -21.41
C MET A 18 -12.76 8.19 -21.25
N LYS A 19 -12.50 8.92 -22.33
CA LYS A 19 -11.85 10.26 -22.27
C LYS A 19 -12.62 11.30 -21.46
N TYR A 20 -13.92 11.09 -21.25
CA TYR A 20 -14.76 11.98 -20.45
C TYR A 20 -14.96 11.50 -19.02
N ILE A 21 -14.55 10.27 -18.70
CA ILE A 21 -14.75 9.63 -17.40
C ILE A 21 -13.43 9.57 -16.63
N VAL A 22 -12.41 8.88 -17.20
CA VAL A 22 -11.06 8.77 -16.64
C VAL A 22 -10.06 8.85 -17.80
N PRO A 23 -9.78 10.06 -18.34
CA PRO A 23 -8.84 10.23 -19.44
C PRO A 23 -7.45 9.67 -19.13
N GLU A 24 -7.01 9.75 -17.87
CA GLU A 24 -5.71 9.26 -17.41
C GLU A 24 -5.57 7.73 -17.59
N LEU A 25 -6.67 6.99 -17.64
CA LEU A 25 -6.63 5.55 -17.93
C LEU A 25 -6.21 5.29 -19.38
N LEU A 26 -6.59 6.17 -20.31
CA LEU A 26 -6.18 6.06 -21.71
C LEU A 26 -4.68 6.27 -21.89
N ASP A 27 -4.07 7.12 -21.05
CA ASP A 27 -2.63 7.37 -21.07
C ASP A 27 -1.80 6.11 -20.71
N THR A 28 -2.43 5.08 -20.12
CA THR A 28 -1.78 3.82 -19.79
C THR A 28 -1.67 2.86 -20.98
N ILE A 29 -2.45 3.10 -22.05
CA ILE A 29 -2.43 2.28 -23.26
C ILE A 29 -1.11 2.51 -24.00
N GLY A 30 -0.41 1.43 -24.35
CA GLY A 30 0.89 1.47 -25.03
C GLY A 30 2.06 1.84 -24.12
N VAL A 31 1.86 2.02 -22.83
CA VAL A 31 2.96 2.22 -21.88
C VAL A 31 3.64 0.88 -21.62
N GLU A 32 4.74 0.65 -22.32
CA GLU A 32 5.58 -0.54 -22.14
C GLU A 32 6.08 -0.64 -20.71
N GLN A 33 6.11 -1.85 -20.20
CA GLN A 33 6.58 -2.21 -18.87
C GLN A 33 7.92 -2.94 -18.95
N ASN A 34 8.46 -3.33 -17.79
CA ASN A 34 9.63 -4.17 -17.69
C ASN A 34 9.27 -5.66 -17.94
N GLU A 35 10.29 -6.50 -18.00
CA GLU A 35 10.21 -7.96 -18.27
C GLU A 35 9.31 -8.77 -17.30
N TYR A 36 8.94 -8.19 -16.15
CA TYR A 36 8.09 -8.86 -15.14
C TYR A 36 6.59 -8.80 -15.48
N HIS A 37 6.18 -7.95 -16.42
CA HIS A 37 4.77 -7.71 -16.71
C HIS A 37 4.41 -8.21 -18.11
N PHE A 38 3.19 -8.72 -18.23
CA PHE A 38 2.60 -9.03 -19.53
C PHE A 38 1.92 -7.79 -20.12
N GLY A 39 2.24 -7.48 -21.39
CA GLY A 39 1.60 -6.38 -22.12
C GLY A 39 1.96 -4.97 -21.58
N ASP A 40 1.14 -4.01 -21.96
CA ASP A 40 1.23 -2.63 -21.48
C ASP A 40 0.53 -2.46 -20.11
N VAL A 41 0.60 -1.25 -19.53
CA VAL A 41 0.00 -0.96 -18.22
C VAL A 41 -1.53 -1.16 -18.23
N PHE A 42 -2.22 -0.82 -19.32
CA PHE A 42 -3.66 -1.02 -19.45
C PHE A 42 -4.02 -2.50 -19.49
N GLN A 43 -3.33 -3.30 -20.32
CA GLN A 43 -3.56 -4.74 -20.44
C GLN A 43 -3.34 -5.47 -19.11
N HIS A 44 -2.25 -5.13 -18.41
CA HIS A 44 -2.00 -5.62 -17.06
C HIS A 44 -3.15 -5.28 -16.10
N THR A 45 -3.61 -4.03 -16.10
CA THR A 45 -4.75 -3.59 -15.28
C THR A 45 -6.03 -4.36 -15.57
N MET A 46 -6.34 -4.62 -16.85
CA MET A 46 -7.50 -5.43 -17.23
C MET A 46 -7.38 -6.87 -16.76
N ALA A 47 -6.17 -7.45 -16.79
CA ALA A 47 -5.90 -8.79 -16.28
C ALA A 47 -6.16 -8.88 -14.76
N LEU A 48 -5.72 -7.91 -13.95
CA LEU A 48 -6.00 -7.88 -12.51
C LEU A 48 -7.50 -7.91 -12.22
N ILE A 49 -8.28 -7.08 -12.89
CA ILE A 49 -9.72 -7.00 -12.70
C ILE A 49 -10.38 -8.33 -13.08
N LYS A 50 -9.93 -8.95 -14.18
CA LYS A 50 -10.42 -10.26 -14.62
C LYS A 50 -10.10 -11.35 -13.59
N HIS A 51 -8.88 -11.41 -13.07
CA HIS A 51 -8.48 -12.36 -12.02
C HIS A 51 -9.35 -12.18 -10.79
N TYR A 52 -9.54 -10.95 -10.31
CA TYR A 52 -10.36 -10.66 -9.14
C TYR A 52 -11.82 -11.11 -9.30
N HIS A 53 -12.41 -10.89 -10.47
CA HIS A 53 -13.79 -11.33 -10.72
C HIS A 53 -13.98 -12.85 -10.85
N ASN A 54 -12.93 -13.55 -11.28
CA ASN A 54 -12.96 -15.00 -11.45
C ASN A 54 -12.57 -15.77 -10.18
N ASP A 55 -11.98 -15.09 -9.20
CA ASP A 55 -11.54 -15.72 -7.96
C ASP A 55 -12.69 -15.87 -6.98
N SER A 56 -13.14 -17.13 -6.79
CA SER A 56 -14.26 -17.45 -5.90
C SER A 56 -14.00 -17.21 -4.41
N ARG A 57 -12.74 -16.98 -4.01
CA ARG A 57 -12.39 -16.65 -2.63
C ARG A 57 -12.92 -15.27 -2.22
N PHE A 58 -13.13 -14.38 -3.19
CA PHE A 58 -13.46 -12.98 -2.92
C PHE A 58 -14.80 -12.57 -3.49
N LYS A 59 -15.51 -11.71 -2.75
CA LYS A 59 -16.67 -11.00 -3.29
C LYS A 59 -16.20 -9.68 -3.88
N PRO A 60 -16.63 -9.34 -5.11
CA PRO A 60 -16.24 -8.07 -5.73
C PRO A 60 -16.69 -6.86 -4.90
N GLU A 61 -15.72 -6.06 -4.45
CA GLU A 61 -15.92 -4.83 -3.69
C GLU A 61 -15.48 -3.62 -4.51
N LEU A 62 -16.26 -2.53 -4.44
CA LEU A 62 -16.00 -1.31 -5.21
C LEU A 62 -14.61 -0.72 -4.93
N LYS A 63 -14.23 -0.64 -3.66
CA LYS A 63 -12.93 -0.06 -3.25
C LYS A 63 -11.75 -0.85 -3.83
N ILE A 64 -11.85 -2.19 -3.85
CA ILE A 64 -10.81 -3.05 -4.40
C ILE A 64 -10.76 -2.89 -5.92
N ILE A 65 -11.90 -2.93 -6.62
CA ILE A 65 -11.94 -2.74 -8.09
C ILE A 65 -11.36 -1.38 -8.49
N LEU A 66 -11.70 -0.31 -7.77
CA LEU A 66 -11.14 1.02 -8.03
C LEU A 66 -9.63 1.06 -7.75
N ALA A 67 -9.16 0.38 -6.70
CA ALA A 67 -7.75 0.28 -6.42
C ALA A 67 -7.01 -0.50 -7.53
N LEU A 68 -7.54 -1.65 -7.96
CA LEU A 68 -6.98 -2.43 -9.07
C LEU A 68 -6.95 -1.64 -10.39
N LEU A 69 -8.03 -0.88 -10.67
CA LEU A 69 -8.13 -0.06 -11.89
C LEU A 69 -7.09 1.06 -11.94
N LEU A 70 -6.75 1.64 -10.79
CA LEU A 70 -5.93 2.85 -10.71
C LEU A 70 -4.53 2.62 -10.08
N HIS A 71 -4.18 1.38 -9.67
CA HIS A 71 -2.93 1.12 -8.90
C HIS A 71 -1.68 1.58 -9.64
N ASP A 72 -1.63 1.37 -10.93
CA ASP A 72 -0.48 1.62 -11.79
C ASP A 72 -0.58 2.89 -12.64
N ILE A 73 -1.61 3.70 -12.44
CA ILE A 73 -1.84 4.94 -13.23
C ILE A 73 -0.66 5.93 -13.11
N GLY A 74 0.08 5.87 -12.02
CA GLY A 74 1.28 6.66 -11.79
C GLY A 74 2.47 6.27 -12.67
N LYS A 75 2.47 5.10 -13.30
CA LYS A 75 3.53 4.62 -14.19
C LYS A 75 3.70 5.55 -15.41
N VAL A 76 2.62 6.12 -15.91
CA VAL A 76 2.64 7.08 -17.02
C VAL A 76 3.59 8.24 -16.74
N LYS A 77 3.55 8.80 -15.52
CA LYS A 77 4.35 9.97 -15.12
C LYS A 77 5.74 9.63 -14.56
N THR A 78 5.99 8.34 -14.25
CA THR A 78 7.22 7.93 -13.57
C THR A 78 8.10 7.01 -14.41
N LYS A 79 7.71 6.71 -15.67
CA LYS A 79 8.50 5.90 -16.59
C LYS A 79 9.86 6.54 -16.82
N THR A 80 10.93 5.81 -16.53
CA THR A 80 12.31 6.20 -16.82
C THR A 80 13.06 5.03 -17.42
N ILE A 81 14.06 5.32 -18.26
CA ILE A 81 14.94 4.30 -18.82
C ILE A 81 16.33 4.54 -18.23
N LYS A 82 16.87 3.53 -17.56
CA LYS A 82 18.22 3.55 -17.01
C LYS A 82 18.91 2.24 -17.36
N ASP A 83 20.10 2.33 -17.92
CA ASP A 83 20.90 1.16 -18.35
C ASP A 83 20.13 0.20 -19.27
N GLY A 84 19.31 0.76 -20.19
CA GLY A 84 18.44 0.03 -21.11
C GLY A 84 17.21 -0.65 -20.47
N LYS A 85 16.97 -0.46 -19.16
CA LYS A 85 15.85 -1.02 -18.43
C LYS A 85 14.81 0.03 -18.07
N ILE A 86 13.54 -0.38 -18.11
CA ILE A 86 12.40 0.47 -17.75
C ILE A 86 12.19 0.41 -16.23
N HIS A 87 12.05 1.58 -15.61
CA HIS A 87 11.79 1.76 -14.19
C HIS A 87 10.61 2.72 -13.96
N PHE A 88 9.89 2.52 -12.84
CA PHE A 88 8.73 3.33 -12.43
C PHE A 88 8.85 3.72 -10.96
N TYR A 89 9.93 4.44 -10.61
CA TYR A 89 10.20 4.79 -9.20
C TYR A 89 9.09 5.66 -8.61
N LYS A 90 8.57 5.22 -7.45
CA LYS A 90 7.51 5.90 -6.68
C LYS A 90 6.18 6.06 -7.43
N HIS A 91 5.90 5.19 -8.43
CA HIS A 91 4.62 5.24 -9.15
C HIS A 91 3.43 5.05 -8.20
N GLU A 92 3.58 4.27 -7.13
CA GLU A 92 2.57 4.06 -6.10
C GLU A 92 2.19 5.36 -5.36
N LEU A 93 3.15 6.26 -5.15
CA LEU A 93 2.90 7.55 -4.49
C LEU A 93 2.25 8.55 -5.45
N VAL A 94 2.73 8.59 -6.69
CA VAL A 94 2.17 9.44 -7.75
C VAL A 94 0.76 8.95 -8.11
N GLY A 95 0.58 7.64 -8.29
CA GLY A 95 -0.72 7.02 -8.59
C GLY A 95 -1.75 7.24 -7.49
N ALA A 96 -1.35 7.13 -6.22
CA ALA A 96 -2.23 7.42 -5.09
C ALA A 96 -2.74 8.87 -5.10
N LYS A 97 -1.91 9.85 -5.49
CA LYS A 97 -2.34 11.23 -5.62
C LYS A 97 -3.25 11.44 -6.83
N MET A 98 -2.90 10.88 -7.98
CA MET A 98 -3.74 10.94 -9.19
C MET A 98 -5.10 10.29 -8.94
N SER A 99 -5.15 9.13 -8.29
CA SER A 99 -6.41 8.44 -7.98
C SER A 99 -7.31 9.25 -7.04
N GLU A 100 -6.75 9.97 -6.07
CA GLU A 100 -7.52 10.89 -5.22
C GLU A 100 -8.18 12.00 -6.04
N GLU A 101 -7.45 12.61 -6.98
CA GLU A 101 -7.96 13.65 -7.86
C GLU A 101 -9.07 13.12 -8.78
N ILE A 102 -8.88 11.95 -9.40
CA ILE A 102 -9.85 11.28 -10.26
C ILE A 102 -11.13 10.95 -9.48
N LEU A 103 -11.00 10.32 -8.32
CA LEU A 103 -12.18 9.91 -7.53
C LEU A 103 -12.95 11.10 -6.96
N ARG A 104 -12.27 12.21 -6.65
CA ARG A 104 -12.94 13.48 -6.29
C ARG A 104 -13.72 14.06 -7.48
N HIS A 105 -13.14 14.05 -8.67
CA HIS A 105 -13.82 14.47 -9.89
C HIS A 105 -15.06 13.62 -10.16
N LEU A 106 -14.98 12.31 -9.97
CA LEU A 106 -16.09 11.37 -10.11
C LEU A 106 -17.09 11.39 -8.93
N LYS A 107 -16.89 12.30 -7.95
CA LYS A 107 -17.79 12.52 -6.82
C LYS A 107 -17.94 11.30 -5.88
N TYR A 108 -16.92 10.47 -5.75
CA TYR A 108 -16.89 9.45 -4.71
C TYR A 108 -16.82 10.08 -3.32
N ASP A 109 -17.32 9.37 -2.31
CA ASP A 109 -17.25 9.79 -0.91
C ASP A 109 -15.81 9.76 -0.37
N ASN A 110 -15.55 10.57 0.66
CA ASN A 110 -14.21 10.70 1.24
C ASN A 110 -13.66 9.39 1.82
N ASN A 111 -14.50 8.50 2.31
CA ASN A 111 -14.05 7.22 2.85
C ASN A 111 -13.57 6.31 1.71
N THR A 112 -14.33 6.19 0.63
CA THR A 112 -13.93 5.44 -0.58
C THR A 112 -12.62 5.98 -1.14
N ILE A 113 -12.48 7.30 -1.30
CA ILE A 113 -11.26 7.95 -1.78
C ILE A 113 -10.07 7.60 -0.87
N LYS A 114 -10.23 7.70 0.44
CA LYS A 114 -9.17 7.42 1.41
C LYS A 114 -8.71 5.97 1.36
N GLU A 115 -9.65 5.03 1.26
CA GLU A 115 -9.35 3.60 1.21
C GLU A 115 -8.65 3.22 -0.10
N VAL A 116 -9.16 3.67 -1.25
CA VAL A 116 -8.55 3.40 -2.56
C VAL A 116 -7.14 3.99 -2.64
N ARG A 117 -6.99 5.25 -2.22
CA ARG A 117 -5.68 5.91 -2.16
C ARG A 117 -4.69 5.13 -1.28
N PHE A 118 -5.15 4.64 -0.13
CA PHE A 118 -4.33 3.82 0.77
C PHE A 118 -3.86 2.54 0.07
N LEU A 119 -4.77 1.78 -0.56
CA LEU A 119 -4.43 0.55 -1.25
C LEU A 119 -3.40 0.78 -2.36
N ILE A 120 -3.58 1.83 -3.16
CA ILE A 120 -2.64 2.20 -4.24
C ILE A 120 -1.27 2.60 -3.66
N GLN A 121 -1.25 3.40 -2.60
CA GLN A 121 0.01 3.85 -1.99
C GLN A 121 0.84 2.70 -1.40
N TYR A 122 0.17 1.64 -0.94
CA TYR A 122 0.82 0.56 -0.20
C TYR A 122 0.98 -0.74 -1.01
N HIS A 123 0.43 -0.86 -2.22
CA HIS A 123 0.47 -2.11 -2.98
C HIS A 123 1.90 -2.64 -3.21
N MET A 124 2.87 -1.76 -3.39
CA MET A 124 4.28 -2.13 -3.53
C MET A 124 4.94 -2.64 -2.24
N ARG A 125 4.33 -2.37 -1.07
CA ARG A 125 4.90 -2.79 0.24
C ARG A 125 4.76 -4.28 0.50
N THR A 126 3.91 -4.94 -0.26
CA THR A 126 3.60 -6.37 -0.13
C THR A 126 4.41 -7.25 -1.09
N LYS A 127 5.04 -6.69 -2.13
CA LYS A 127 5.83 -7.45 -3.12
C LYS A 127 6.94 -8.34 -2.53
N PRO A 128 7.62 -7.97 -1.43
CA PRO A 128 8.61 -8.83 -0.79
C PRO A 128 8.02 -10.08 -0.12
N PHE A 129 6.70 -10.20 0.00
CA PHE A 129 6.04 -11.29 0.75
C PHE A 129 5.90 -12.61 -0.02
N GLY A 130 6.15 -12.67 -1.35
CA GLY A 130 6.01 -13.89 -2.13
C GLY A 130 6.98 -14.98 -1.71
N ASP A 131 8.22 -14.93 -2.19
CA ASP A 131 9.22 -15.97 -2.00
C ASP A 131 10.01 -15.87 -0.68
N TYR A 132 9.88 -14.78 0.10
CA TYR A 132 10.72 -14.45 1.26
C TYR A 132 9.99 -14.45 2.60
N LEU A 133 8.81 -15.05 2.67
CA LEU A 133 7.97 -15.00 3.89
C LEU A 133 8.65 -15.57 5.14
N ASP A 134 9.43 -16.62 5.01
CA ASP A 134 10.13 -17.26 6.14
C ASP A 134 11.31 -16.44 6.65
N GLY A 135 11.84 -15.49 5.85
CA GLY A 135 12.96 -14.62 6.22
C GLY A 135 12.57 -13.21 6.64
N MET A 136 11.31 -12.82 6.49
CA MET A 136 10.88 -11.46 6.81
C MET A 136 10.73 -11.29 8.33
N ARG A 137 11.46 -10.31 8.88
CA ARG A 137 11.41 -10.00 10.31
C ARG A 137 10.03 -9.49 10.70
N ASP A 138 9.50 -9.93 11.84
CA ASP A 138 8.22 -9.48 12.41
C ASP A 138 8.07 -7.95 12.45
N LYS A 139 9.18 -7.23 12.60
CA LYS A 139 9.24 -5.76 12.51
C LYS A 139 8.58 -5.19 11.24
N VAL A 140 8.74 -5.83 10.08
CA VAL A 140 8.20 -5.33 8.81
C VAL A 140 6.68 -5.51 8.77
N PHE A 141 6.20 -6.67 9.21
CA PHE A 141 4.77 -6.95 9.32
C PHE A 141 4.09 -6.07 10.36
N ASN A 142 4.72 -5.90 11.52
CA ASN A 142 4.21 -5.03 12.58
C ASN A 142 4.10 -3.58 12.10
N LYS A 143 5.10 -3.09 11.38
CA LYS A 143 5.05 -1.76 10.77
C LYS A 143 3.91 -1.65 9.76
N LEU A 144 3.75 -2.62 8.86
CA LEU A 144 2.68 -2.61 7.86
C LEU A 144 1.29 -2.67 8.53
N ALA A 145 1.11 -3.51 9.56
CA ALA A 145 -0.14 -3.58 10.32
C ALA A 145 -0.48 -2.26 11.02
N TYR A 146 0.52 -1.59 11.59
CA TYR A 146 0.36 -0.25 12.14
C TYR A 146 -0.07 0.76 11.08
N GLU A 147 0.55 0.75 9.91
CA GLU A 147 0.23 1.63 8.79
C GLU A 147 -1.17 1.34 8.22
N CYS A 148 -1.59 0.08 8.13
CA CYS A 148 -2.95 -0.32 7.77
C CYS A 148 -3.97 0.21 8.79
N GLY A 149 -3.66 0.12 10.07
CA GLY A 149 -4.51 0.55 11.18
C GLY A 149 -5.74 -0.32 11.42
N THR A 150 -6.21 -1.09 10.45
CA THR A 150 -7.35 -2.01 10.55
C THR A 150 -7.08 -3.32 9.83
N ILE A 151 -7.73 -4.39 10.30
CA ILE A 151 -7.70 -5.72 9.68
C ILE A 151 -8.31 -5.66 8.26
N GLU A 152 -9.37 -4.88 8.08
CA GLU A 152 -10.01 -4.70 6.76
C GLU A 152 -9.01 -4.18 5.72
N ARG A 153 -8.25 -3.12 6.02
CA ARG A 153 -7.23 -2.59 5.11
C ARG A 153 -6.12 -3.59 4.83
N TRP A 154 -5.70 -4.35 5.85
CA TRP A 154 -4.72 -5.41 5.69
C TRP A 154 -5.21 -6.47 4.70
N THR A 155 -6.45 -6.96 4.89
CA THR A 155 -7.07 -7.96 4.02
C THR A 155 -7.25 -7.43 2.59
N ASN A 156 -7.73 -6.20 2.44
CA ASN A 156 -7.90 -5.58 1.12
C ASN A 156 -6.56 -5.38 0.41
N LEU A 157 -5.52 -5.00 1.14
CA LEU A 157 -4.16 -4.89 0.60
C LEU A 157 -3.61 -6.25 0.17
N ALA A 158 -3.88 -7.31 0.94
CA ALA A 158 -3.52 -8.68 0.58
C ALA A 158 -4.19 -9.13 -0.72
N ILE A 159 -5.46 -8.79 -0.92
CA ILE A 159 -6.19 -9.08 -2.17
C ILE A 159 -5.57 -8.32 -3.35
N VAL A 160 -5.33 -7.02 -3.21
CA VAL A 160 -4.71 -6.21 -4.27
C VAL A 160 -3.35 -6.76 -4.66
N SER A 161 -2.53 -7.15 -3.67
CA SER A 161 -1.21 -7.75 -3.89
C SER A 161 -1.28 -9.10 -4.60
N GLU A 162 -2.23 -9.96 -4.24
CA GLU A 162 -2.45 -11.24 -4.90
C GLU A 162 -2.81 -11.04 -6.38
N MET A 163 -3.74 -10.13 -6.66
CA MET A 163 -4.19 -9.85 -8.03
C MET A 163 -3.07 -9.25 -8.89
N ASP A 164 -2.29 -8.32 -8.34
CA ASP A 164 -1.13 -7.74 -9.02
C ASP A 164 -0.12 -8.83 -9.38
N ASN A 165 0.18 -9.73 -8.45
CA ASN A 165 1.11 -10.83 -8.66
C ASN A 165 0.61 -11.85 -9.68
N LEU A 166 -0.67 -12.25 -9.63
CA LEU A 166 -1.28 -13.19 -10.58
C LEU A 166 -1.33 -12.65 -12.02
N SER A 167 -1.13 -11.36 -12.21
CA SER A 167 -1.16 -10.67 -13.51
C SER A 167 0.23 -10.36 -14.06
N LEU A 168 1.28 -10.89 -13.45
CA LEU A 168 2.65 -10.84 -13.96
C LEU A 168 2.82 -11.81 -15.16
N ALA A 169 3.94 -11.70 -15.86
CA ALA A 169 4.32 -12.70 -16.88
C ALA A 169 4.47 -14.09 -16.25
N ASP A 170 4.09 -15.14 -16.97
CA ASP A 170 3.94 -16.51 -16.46
C ASP A 170 5.14 -17.02 -15.62
N ASN A 171 6.36 -16.67 -16.04
CA ASN A 171 7.59 -17.05 -15.34
C ASN A 171 7.89 -16.26 -14.06
N HIS A 172 7.09 -15.24 -13.75
CA HIS A 172 7.23 -14.38 -12.59
C HIS A 172 6.04 -14.45 -11.63
N VAL A 173 4.98 -15.17 -12.00
CA VAL A 173 3.83 -15.39 -11.13
C VAL A 173 4.25 -16.25 -9.94
N THR A 174 3.98 -15.76 -8.74
CA THR A 174 4.05 -16.55 -7.50
C THR A 174 2.67 -16.63 -6.87
N HIS A 175 2.33 -17.75 -6.30
CA HIS A 175 1.02 -17.99 -5.69
C HIS A 175 1.11 -17.85 -4.17
N GLY A 176 -0.02 -17.53 -3.54
CA GLY A 176 -0.14 -17.56 -2.10
C GLY A 176 0.26 -16.27 -1.38
N HIS A 177 0.33 -15.13 -2.07
CA HIS A 177 0.55 -13.82 -1.43
C HIS A 177 -0.54 -13.48 -0.43
N TYR A 178 -1.80 -13.74 -0.80
CA TYR A 178 -2.94 -13.50 0.08
C TYR A 178 -2.84 -14.36 1.35
N GLU A 179 -2.70 -15.68 1.19
CA GLU A 179 -2.58 -16.63 2.30
C GLU A 179 -1.40 -16.29 3.20
N ALA A 180 -0.31 -15.91 2.60
CA ALA A 180 0.89 -15.50 3.29
C ALA A 180 0.67 -14.27 4.19
N MET A 181 0.00 -13.25 3.69
CA MET A 181 -0.37 -12.07 4.48
C MET A 181 -1.38 -12.41 5.57
N ILE A 182 -2.37 -13.28 5.28
CA ILE A 182 -3.38 -13.70 6.26
C ILE A 182 -2.75 -14.54 7.38
N ASN A 183 -1.81 -15.43 7.07
CA ASN A 183 -1.08 -16.20 8.08
C ASN A 183 -0.27 -15.31 9.04
N LYS A 184 0.19 -14.14 8.60
CA LYS A 184 0.89 -13.17 9.47
C LYS A 184 -0.04 -12.26 10.27
N LEU A 185 -1.34 -12.28 9.98
CA LEU A 185 -2.33 -11.42 10.62
C LEU A 185 -2.32 -11.55 12.15
N GLU A 186 -2.32 -12.77 12.68
CA GLU A 186 -2.34 -13.01 14.14
C GLU A 186 -1.08 -12.48 14.82
N ALA A 187 0.10 -12.67 14.23
CA ALA A 187 1.36 -12.14 14.76
C ALA A 187 1.38 -10.60 14.79
N ALA A 188 0.80 -9.97 13.78
CA ALA A 188 0.77 -8.51 13.64
C ALA A 188 -0.44 -7.84 14.32
N LYS A 189 -1.39 -8.63 14.85
CA LYS A 189 -2.70 -8.16 15.35
C LYS A 189 -2.61 -7.03 16.37
N LYS A 190 -1.61 -7.05 17.24
CA LYS A 190 -1.40 -6.02 18.27
C LYS A 190 -1.06 -4.64 17.69
N MET A 191 -0.65 -4.56 16.43
CA MET A 191 -0.25 -3.31 15.81
C MET A 191 -1.40 -2.56 15.13
N PHE A 192 -2.54 -3.21 14.89
CA PHE A 192 -3.70 -2.50 14.36
C PHE A 192 -4.26 -1.52 15.40
N GLY A 193 -4.26 -0.23 15.05
CA GLY A 193 -4.66 0.83 15.97
C GLY A 193 -3.75 1.01 17.19
N TYR A 194 -2.53 0.47 17.15
CA TYR A 194 -1.55 0.57 18.23
C TYR A 194 -1.31 2.02 18.65
N LYS A 195 -1.28 2.23 19.95
CA LYS A 195 -0.89 3.51 20.56
C LYS A 195 0.30 3.30 21.48
N LEU A 196 1.30 4.16 21.34
CA LEU A 196 2.42 4.16 22.29
C LEU A 196 1.93 4.30 23.71
N PRO A 197 2.57 3.62 24.69
CA PRO A 197 2.22 3.73 26.11
C PRO A 197 2.65 5.05 26.75
N ILE A 198 3.35 5.92 26.00
CA ILE A 198 3.71 7.30 26.36
C ILE A 198 3.28 8.25 25.25
N ASN A 199 3.09 9.51 25.59
CA ASN A 199 2.74 10.58 24.67
C ASN A 199 3.71 11.77 24.77
N GLY A 200 3.45 12.82 23.99
CA GLY A 200 4.30 14.02 23.98
C GLY A 200 4.36 14.74 25.33
N GLU A 201 3.28 14.75 26.10
CA GLU A 201 3.23 15.37 27.44
C GLU A 201 4.14 14.61 28.42
N ASP A 202 4.16 13.27 28.35
CA ASP A 202 5.06 12.46 29.17
C ASP A 202 6.52 12.79 28.88
N VAL A 203 6.88 12.87 27.58
CA VAL A 203 8.25 13.19 27.14
C VAL A 203 8.65 14.60 27.61
N MET A 204 7.77 15.58 27.38
CA MET A 204 8.04 16.98 27.79
C MET A 204 8.20 17.11 29.29
N ARG A 205 7.33 16.48 30.07
CA ARG A 205 7.37 16.51 31.54
C ARG A 205 8.63 15.87 32.09
N TRP A 206 8.99 14.70 31.54
CA TRP A 206 10.14 13.92 32.04
C TRP A 206 11.50 14.55 31.73
N LEU A 207 11.62 15.16 30.54
CA LEU A 207 12.88 15.77 30.07
C LEU A 207 12.90 17.30 30.18
N ASN A 208 11.86 17.91 30.75
CA ASN A 208 11.69 19.36 30.83
C ASN A 208 11.85 20.06 29.47
N LEU A 209 11.19 19.52 28.43
CA LEU A 209 11.24 20.02 27.05
C LEU A 209 9.98 20.82 26.71
N LYS A 210 10.14 21.75 25.75
CA LYS A 210 9.01 22.41 25.07
C LYS A 210 8.53 21.56 23.89
N PRO A 211 7.29 21.76 23.42
CA PRO A 211 6.78 21.11 22.19
C PRO A 211 7.72 21.40 21.01
N GLY A 212 8.05 20.37 20.22
CA GLY A 212 8.93 20.55 19.08
C GLY A 212 9.38 19.24 18.43
N VAL A 213 10.26 19.36 17.42
CA VAL A 213 10.77 18.25 16.60
C VAL A 213 11.45 17.18 17.45
N VAL A 214 12.17 17.56 18.50
CA VAL A 214 12.86 16.62 19.40
C VAL A 214 11.88 15.67 20.06
N VAL A 215 10.74 16.19 20.59
CA VAL A 215 9.69 15.37 21.20
C VAL A 215 9.11 14.39 20.18
N LYS A 216 8.87 14.84 18.95
CA LYS A 216 8.40 13.98 17.86
C LYS A 216 9.42 12.88 17.53
N ASN A 217 10.69 13.20 17.38
CA ASN A 217 11.75 12.24 17.05
C ASN A 217 11.89 11.16 18.15
N ILE A 218 11.70 11.54 19.42
CA ILE A 218 11.69 10.60 20.54
C ILE A 218 10.51 9.62 20.40
N LEU A 219 9.30 10.13 20.17
CA LEU A 219 8.13 9.29 19.99
C LEU A 219 8.27 8.37 18.76
N ASP A 220 8.79 8.86 17.65
CA ASP A 220 9.08 8.08 16.45
C ASP A 220 10.10 6.96 16.73
N SER A 221 11.09 7.21 17.60
CA SER A 221 12.07 6.20 18.02
C SER A 221 11.40 5.08 18.84
N PHE A 222 10.53 5.42 19.80
CA PHE A 222 9.75 4.43 20.55
C PHE A 222 8.77 3.66 19.65
N LEU A 223 8.16 4.31 18.68
CA LEU A 223 7.32 3.64 17.70
C LEU A 223 8.11 2.62 16.88
N LYS A 224 9.31 2.97 16.43
CA LYS A 224 10.21 2.02 15.74
C LYS A 224 10.60 0.83 16.61
N MET A 225 10.78 1.04 17.90
CA MET A 225 11.03 -0.04 18.89
C MET A 225 9.81 -0.93 19.07
N SER A 226 8.59 -0.38 19.08
CA SER A 226 7.38 -1.16 19.20
C SER A 226 7.13 -2.09 18.00
N PHE A 227 7.68 -1.79 16.83
CA PHE A 227 7.63 -2.73 15.70
C PHE A 227 8.47 -3.99 15.93
N VAL A 228 9.50 -3.92 16.77
CA VAL A 228 10.30 -5.07 17.20
C VAL A 228 9.66 -5.78 18.40
N ASN A 229 9.15 -4.98 19.34
CA ASN A 229 8.49 -5.48 20.55
C ASN A 229 7.15 -4.75 20.78
N PRO A 230 6.03 -5.27 20.27
CA PRO A 230 4.70 -4.67 20.45
C PRO A 230 4.22 -4.58 21.91
N ASN A 231 4.90 -5.25 22.84
CA ASN A 231 4.57 -5.26 24.27
C ASN A 231 5.39 -4.25 25.09
N ILE A 232 6.03 -3.28 24.46
CA ILE A 232 6.77 -2.25 25.18
C ILE A 232 5.86 -1.55 26.19
N THR A 233 6.31 -1.44 27.45
CA THR A 233 5.54 -0.82 28.54
C THR A 233 5.91 0.64 28.73
N ARG A 234 5.01 1.39 29.41
CA ARG A 234 5.27 2.77 29.83
C ARG A 234 6.56 2.87 30.66
N GLU A 235 6.74 1.97 31.60
CA GLU A 235 7.93 1.92 32.46
C GLU A 235 9.21 1.75 31.63
N THR A 236 9.20 0.83 30.67
CA THR A 236 10.32 0.61 29.75
C THR A 236 10.63 1.87 28.94
N CYS A 237 9.59 2.54 28.42
CA CYS A 237 9.77 3.79 27.69
C CYS A 237 10.40 4.88 28.58
N LEU A 238 9.88 5.10 29.77
CA LEU A 238 10.39 6.11 30.68
C LEU A 238 11.84 5.84 31.12
N LYS A 239 12.20 4.56 31.34
CA LYS A 239 13.56 4.15 31.68
C LYS A 239 14.56 4.42 30.54
N GLN A 240 14.14 4.25 29.29
CA GLN A 240 14.99 4.43 28.11
C GLN A 240 15.00 5.86 27.59
N LEU A 241 14.10 6.72 28.04
CA LEU A 241 13.91 8.08 27.54
C LEU A 241 15.21 8.92 27.56
N PRO A 242 16.02 8.94 28.64
CA PRO A 242 17.26 9.72 28.66
C PRO A 242 18.28 9.27 27.62
N SER A 243 18.37 7.97 27.38
CA SER A 243 19.29 7.40 26.39
C SER A 243 18.89 7.78 24.96
N ILE A 244 17.59 7.65 24.62
CA ILE A 244 17.07 8.02 23.30
C ILE A 244 17.21 9.53 23.06
N TYR A 245 16.95 10.34 24.07
CA TYR A 245 17.14 11.79 23.97
C TYR A 245 18.59 12.16 23.66
N LYS A 246 19.56 11.54 24.36
CA LYS A 246 20.97 11.75 24.11
C LYS A 246 21.39 11.34 22.69
N GLN A 247 20.85 10.25 22.17
CA GLN A 247 21.09 9.81 20.77
C GLN A 247 20.59 10.85 19.76
N ILE A 248 19.38 11.37 19.95
CA ILE A 248 18.77 12.36 19.04
C ILE A 248 19.49 13.70 19.04
N LEU A 249 20.13 14.08 20.16
CA LEU A 249 20.93 15.32 20.22
C LEU A 249 22.30 15.19 19.54
N ASN A 250 22.79 13.96 19.31
CA ASN A 250 24.08 13.70 18.67
C ASN A 250 23.96 13.43 17.15
N GLU A 251 22.74 13.36 16.62
CA GLU A 251 22.40 13.28 15.19
C GLU A 251 22.16 14.67 14.59
#